data_1591607d61c20d970b315cd3b648a8bb
#
_entry.id   1591607d61c20d970b315cd3b648a8bb
#
_cell.length_a   1.000
_cell.length_b   1.000
_cell.length_c   1.000
_cell.angle_alpha   90.00
_cell.angle_beta   90.00
_cell.angle_gamma   90.00
#
_symmetry.space_group_name_H-M   'P 1'
#
loop_
_entity.id
_entity.type
_entity.pdbx_description
1 polymer ?
#
loop_
_entity_poly.entity_id
_entity_poly.type
_entity_poly.pdbx_seq_one_letter_code
_entity_poly.pdbx_strand_id
1 'polypeptide(L)'
;WILLAAMTLFIAACGNKTGDSVADDGNITAEATEGELDTSENLEGSCADILDEIYKTAKTDDDYFSYTDDFENVEITEAEEEYILGTTEIDYTDSVYSAPMMSSIAYQCVLLRVSEDQDIEAAKKLLEENADPAKWICVEAESVVVENVGDVILFIMADKDVADAAKEAFLALKK
;
A
#
# COMPACT_ATOMS: atom_id res chain seq x y z
N TRP A 1 6.94 -2.29 -56.05
CA TRP A 1 7.93 -1.26 -56.46
C TRP A 1 8.56 -0.73 -55.17
N ILE A 2 9.66 -1.27 -54.70
CA ILE A 2 11.07 -0.92 -54.92
C ILE A 2 11.31 0.59 -54.93
N LEU A 3 11.96 1.12 -53.87
CA LEU A 3 13.19 1.87 -53.99
C LEU A 3 13.88 2.05 -52.62
N LEU A 4 15.08 1.49 -52.58
CA LEU A 4 16.20 1.71 -51.65
C LEU A 4 16.79 3.14 -51.84
N ALA A 5 17.38 3.69 -50.78
CA ALA A 5 18.62 4.47 -50.77
C ALA A 5 18.94 4.78 -49.29
N ALA A 6 19.91 4.21 -48.66
CA ALA A 6 21.38 4.35 -48.74
C ALA A 6 21.90 5.66 -48.13
N MET A 7 22.48 5.50 -46.93
CA MET A 7 23.90 5.78 -46.58
C MET A 7 24.42 7.22 -46.65
N THR A 8 24.85 7.77 -45.49
CA THR A 8 26.20 8.38 -45.42
C THR A 8 26.73 8.45 -44.00
N LEU A 9 27.86 7.79 -43.82
CA LEU A 9 28.84 7.93 -42.74
C LEU A 9 29.57 9.28 -42.90
N PHE A 10 29.84 9.99 -41.76
CA PHE A 10 30.98 10.91 -41.70
C PHE A 10 31.77 10.65 -40.41
N ILE A 11 32.99 10.17 -40.61
CA ILE A 11 34.12 10.08 -39.69
C ILE A 11 35.04 11.27 -39.95
N ALA A 12 35.48 11.98 -38.90
CA ALA A 12 36.75 12.70 -38.84
C ALA A 12 36.94 13.14 -37.39
N ALA A 13 37.74 12.66 -36.60
CA ALA A 13 39.18 12.46 -36.44
C ALA A 13 39.97 13.73 -36.07
N CYS A 14 40.61 13.62 -34.90
CA CYS A 14 41.90 14.18 -34.44
C CYS A 14 41.98 15.60 -33.89
N GLY A 15 42.55 15.64 -32.65
CA GLY A 15 43.23 16.81 -32.11
C GLY A 15 43.63 16.71 -30.63
N ASN A 16 44.75 16.16 -30.40
CA ASN A 16 45.53 15.89 -29.18
C ASN A 16 46.00 17.17 -28.42
N LYS A 17 45.94 17.22 -27.08
CA LYS A 17 47.08 17.23 -26.12
C LYS A 17 46.74 17.69 -24.69
N THR A 18 47.08 16.80 -23.78
CA THR A 18 47.76 16.94 -22.45
C THR A 18 47.27 17.93 -21.39
N GLY A 19 46.95 17.35 -20.22
CA GLY A 19 46.88 18.04 -18.92
C GLY A 19 46.26 17.14 -17.84
N ASP A 20 47.13 16.42 -17.20
CA ASP A 20 47.11 15.70 -15.95
C ASP A 20 46.07 16.16 -14.91
N SER A 21 45.27 15.27 -14.34
CA SER A 21 45.25 14.76 -12.98
C SER A 21 43.86 14.23 -12.57
N VAL A 22 43.90 12.99 -12.10
CA VAL A 22 43.12 12.29 -11.06
C VAL A 22 41.66 11.98 -11.36
N ALA A 23 41.46 10.67 -11.54
CA ALA A 23 40.24 9.91 -11.55
C ALA A 23 39.36 10.12 -10.31
N ASP A 24 38.04 10.20 -10.51
CA ASP A 24 37.10 9.43 -9.70
C ASP A 24 35.97 8.98 -10.63
N ASP A 25 36.04 7.72 -10.95
CA ASP A 25 35.12 7.00 -11.81
C ASP A 25 33.94 6.53 -10.96
N GLY A 26 33.02 7.44 -10.65
CA GLY A 26 31.76 7.15 -10.00
C GLY A 26 30.78 6.51 -10.99
N ASN A 27 30.95 5.24 -11.30
CA ASN A 27 29.94 4.41 -11.96
C ASN A 27 28.74 4.26 -11.02
N ILE A 28 27.74 5.12 -11.16
CA ILE A 28 26.45 4.95 -10.51
C ILE A 28 25.66 3.92 -11.33
N THR A 29 25.93 2.66 -11.05
CA THR A 29 24.99 1.59 -11.38
C THR A 29 23.83 1.78 -10.41
N ALA A 30 22.68 2.21 -10.91
CA ALA A 30 21.43 2.11 -10.18
C ALA A 30 21.11 0.61 -10.09
N GLU A 31 21.57 -0.06 -9.04
CA GLU A 31 20.99 -1.31 -8.59
C GLU A 31 19.58 -0.97 -8.09
N ALA A 32 18.58 -1.44 -8.84
CA ALA A 32 17.26 -1.63 -8.30
C ALA A 32 17.41 -2.64 -7.17
N THR A 33 17.38 -2.17 -5.94
CA THR A 33 17.26 -3.03 -4.78
C THR A 33 15.84 -3.58 -4.84
N GLU A 34 15.71 -4.83 -5.31
CA GLU A 34 14.54 -5.63 -5.01
C GLU A 34 14.47 -5.68 -3.47
N GLY A 35 13.47 -5.04 -2.89
CA GLY A 35 13.26 -5.05 -1.46
C GLY A 35 12.85 -6.47 -1.05
N GLU A 36 13.82 -7.27 -0.58
CA GLU A 36 13.50 -8.47 0.19
C GLU A 36 12.64 -8.02 1.39
N LEU A 37 11.41 -8.54 1.46
CA LEU A 37 10.56 -8.42 2.63
C LEU A 37 11.35 -8.87 3.86
N ASP A 38 11.59 -7.95 4.80
CA ASP A 38 12.16 -8.32 6.10
C ASP A 38 11.10 -9.09 6.90
N THR A 39 11.09 -10.40 6.75
CA THR A 39 10.11 -11.29 7.41
C THR A 39 10.24 -11.30 8.94
N SER A 40 11.27 -10.64 9.51
CA SER A 40 11.43 -10.50 10.96
C SER A 40 10.38 -9.59 11.60
N GLU A 41 9.67 -8.79 10.80
CA GLU A 41 8.62 -7.86 11.25
C GLU A 41 7.20 -8.39 10.99
N ASN A 42 7.04 -9.59 10.42
CA ASN A 42 5.73 -10.13 10.09
C ASN A 42 4.88 -10.34 11.36
N LEU A 43 3.62 -9.91 11.28
CA LEU A 43 2.67 -10.07 12.38
C LEU A 43 2.15 -11.51 12.44
N GLU A 44 2.05 -12.07 13.65
CA GLU A 44 1.46 -13.37 13.90
C GLU A 44 -0.08 -13.30 13.93
N GLY A 45 -0.76 -14.41 13.62
CA GLY A 45 -2.22 -14.52 13.61
C GLY A 45 -2.83 -14.18 12.25
N SER A 46 -4.13 -14.31 12.13
CA SER A 46 -4.90 -13.92 10.95
C SER A 46 -5.11 -12.40 10.90
N CYS A 47 -5.49 -11.88 9.72
CA CYS A 47 -5.92 -10.49 9.58
C CYS A 47 -7.07 -10.14 10.54
N ALA A 48 -7.99 -11.08 10.80
CA ALA A 48 -9.06 -10.89 11.77
C ALA A 48 -8.55 -10.77 13.21
N ASP A 49 -7.56 -11.60 13.62
CA ASP A 49 -6.96 -11.51 14.97
C ASP A 49 -6.21 -10.18 15.15
N ILE A 50 -5.53 -9.72 14.11
CA ILE A 50 -4.81 -8.44 14.10
C ILE A 50 -5.80 -7.26 14.20
N LEU A 51 -6.91 -7.31 13.45
CA LEU A 51 -7.97 -6.30 13.51
C LEU A 51 -8.57 -6.19 14.93
N ASP A 52 -8.85 -7.33 15.55
CA ASP A 52 -9.34 -7.38 16.94
C ASP A 52 -8.37 -6.70 17.92
N GLU A 53 -7.06 -6.88 17.73
CA GLU A 53 -6.04 -6.25 18.57
C GLU A 53 -5.95 -4.74 18.33
N ILE A 54 -6.08 -4.30 17.07
CA ILE A 54 -6.18 -2.87 16.73
C ILE A 54 -7.37 -2.25 17.46
N TYR A 55 -8.56 -2.85 17.35
CA TYR A 55 -9.78 -2.31 17.95
C TYR A 55 -9.75 -2.27 19.48
N LYS A 56 -9.07 -3.22 20.13
CA LYS A 56 -8.85 -3.20 21.58
C LYS A 56 -7.92 -2.10 22.05
N THR A 57 -6.96 -1.70 21.21
CA THR A 57 -5.87 -0.79 21.61
C THR A 57 -6.00 0.61 21.07
N ALA A 58 -6.69 0.81 19.92
CA ALA A 58 -6.97 2.12 19.35
C ALA A 58 -7.81 2.97 20.30
N LYS A 59 -7.50 4.29 20.37
CA LYS A 59 -8.16 5.23 21.28
C LYS A 59 -8.55 6.50 20.56
N THR A 60 -9.82 6.86 20.65
CA THR A 60 -10.37 8.15 20.24
C THR A 60 -11.01 8.85 21.45
N ASP A 61 -11.20 10.16 21.37
CA ASP A 61 -11.77 10.94 22.47
C ASP A 61 -13.23 10.52 22.80
N ASP A 62 -13.97 10.07 21.79
CA ASP A 62 -15.36 9.61 21.88
C ASP A 62 -15.53 8.09 22.07
N ASP A 63 -14.41 7.37 22.25
CA ASP A 63 -14.39 5.91 22.42
C ASP A 63 -15.01 5.15 21.23
N TYR A 64 -14.78 5.63 20.01
CA TYR A 64 -15.34 5.10 18.76
C TYR A 64 -15.22 3.56 18.64
N PHE A 65 -14.05 3.01 19.00
CA PHE A 65 -13.78 1.57 18.87
C PHE A 65 -14.56 0.69 19.85
N SER A 66 -15.28 1.26 20.81
CA SER A 66 -16.21 0.49 21.66
C SER A 66 -17.47 0.03 20.92
N TYR A 67 -17.73 0.59 19.73
CA TYR A 67 -18.91 0.26 18.90
C TYR A 67 -18.60 -0.73 17.78
N THR A 68 -17.33 -1.15 17.60
CA THR A 68 -16.93 -2.04 16.51
C THR A 68 -17.42 -3.49 16.66
N ASP A 69 -17.93 -3.88 17.81
CA ASP A 69 -18.60 -5.17 18.02
C ASP A 69 -19.86 -5.33 17.11
N ASP A 70 -20.44 -4.21 16.67
CA ASP A 70 -21.59 -4.19 15.77
C ASP A 70 -21.18 -4.08 14.27
N PHE A 71 -19.88 -4.12 13.95
CA PHE A 71 -19.39 -4.09 12.58
C PHE A 71 -19.41 -5.48 11.96
N GLU A 72 -19.61 -5.51 10.65
CA GLU A 72 -19.41 -6.71 9.86
C GLU A 72 -17.91 -6.90 9.58
N ASN A 73 -17.36 -8.03 10.01
CA ASN A 73 -15.96 -8.41 9.77
C ASN A 73 -15.96 -9.67 8.90
N VAL A 74 -15.61 -9.52 7.63
CA VAL A 74 -15.67 -10.59 6.63
C VAL A 74 -14.39 -10.67 5.81
N GLU A 75 -14.10 -11.85 5.27
CA GLU A 75 -13.07 -12.03 4.25
C GLU A 75 -13.53 -11.39 2.93
N ILE A 76 -12.59 -10.76 2.21
CA ILE A 76 -12.89 -10.14 0.91
C ILE A 76 -12.99 -11.22 -0.15
N THR A 77 -14.10 -11.25 -0.88
CA THR A 77 -14.28 -12.15 -2.02
C THR A 77 -13.82 -11.48 -3.33
N GLU A 78 -13.42 -12.29 -4.33
CA GLU A 78 -13.01 -11.78 -5.66
C GLU A 78 -14.04 -10.83 -6.29
N ALA A 79 -15.34 -11.03 -6.01
CA ALA A 79 -16.41 -10.20 -6.54
C ALA A 79 -16.50 -8.82 -5.87
N GLU A 80 -15.91 -8.65 -4.70
CA GLU A 80 -15.96 -7.45 -3.86
C GLU A 80 -14.66 -6.64 -3.90
N GLU A 81 -13.56 -7.21 -4.40
CA GLU A 81 -12.24 -6.57 -4.43
C GLU A 81 -12.27 -5.17 -5.05
N GLU A 82 -12.83 -5.03 -6.25
CA GLU A 82 -12.90 -3.75 -6.95
C GLU A 82 -13.68 -2.69 -6.15
N TYR A 83 -14.75 -3.08 -5.45
CA TYR A 83 -15.51 -2.16 -4.60
C TYR A 83 -14.80 -1.81 -3.30
N ILE A 84 -14.11 -2.78 -2.68
CA ILE A 84 -13.47 -2.61 -1.37
C ILE A 84 -12.08 -1.99 -1.52
N LEU A 85 -11.27 -2.50 -2.44
CA LEU A 85 -9.86 -2.13 -2.62
C LEU A 85 -9.66 -1.08 -3.73
N GLY A 86 -10.64 -0.92 -4.64
CA GLY A 86 -10.52 -0.11 -5.84
C GLY A 86 -9.69 -0.78 -6.95
N THR A 87 -9.19 -1.98 -6.71
CA THR A 87 -8.32 -2.73 -7.64
C THR A 87 -8.44 -4.23 -7.39
N THR A 88 -8.13 -5.02 -8.41
CA THR A 88 -8.00 -6.49 -8.36
C THR A 88 -6.57 -6.95 -8.64
N GLU A 89 -5.59 -6.04 -8.57
CA GLU A 89 -4.19 -6.29 -8.94
C GLU A 89 -3.28 -6.59 -7.75
N ILE A 90 -3.85 -6.84 -6.56
CA ILE A 90 -3.09 -7.14 -5.34
C ILE A 90 -3.24 -8.62 -5.01
N ASP A 91 -2.12 -9.33 -4.96
CA ASP A 91 -2.08 -10.73 -4.53
C ASP A 91 -1.94 -10.79 -3.00
N TYR A 92 -2.91 -11.43 -2.33
CA TYR A 92 -2.92 -11.60 -0.87
C TYR A 92 -3.34 -13.02 -0.50
N THR A 93 -2.95 -13.46 0.68
CA THR A 93 -3.20 -14.81 1.22
C THR A 93 -4.23 -14.82 2.35
N ASP A 94 -4.51 -13.67 2.95
CA ASP A 94 -5.46 -13.49 4.03
C ASP A 94 -5.99 -12.06 4.01
N SER A 95 -7.25 -11.87 4.35
CA SER A 95 -7.88 -10.54 4.37
C SER A 95 -8.97 -10.45 5.42
N VAL A 96 -9.22 -9.24 5.88
CA VAL A 96 -10.44 -8.88 6.61
C VAL A 96 -10.90 -7.49 6.17
N TYR A 97 -12.19 -7.38 5.88
CA TYR A 97 -12.89 -6.13 5.67
C TYR A 97 -13.84 -5.89 6.83
N SER A 98 -13.74 -4.73 7.45
CA SER A 98 -14.57 -4.31 8.56
C SER A 98 -15.29 -3.02 8.23
N ALA A 99 -16.61 -3.04 8.37
CA ALA A 99 -17.45 -1.88 8.12
C ALA A 99 -18.73 -1.92 8.97
N PRO A 100 -19.32 -0.76 9.33
CA PRO A 100 -20.63 -0.72 9.95
C PRO A 100 -21.70 -1.22 8.99
N MET A 101 -22.72 -1.90 9.50
CA MET A 101 -23.86 -2.41 8.71
C MET A 101 -24.70 -1.28 8.07
N MET A 102 -24.45 -0.02 8.42
CA MET A 102 -25.16 1.15 7.91
C MET A 102 -24.26 2.00 7.02
N SER A 103 -24.66 2.22 5.77
CA SER A 103 -23.94 3.02 4.77
C SER A 103 -23.94 4.54 5.02
N SER A 104 -24.51 5.00 6.12
CA SER A 104 -24.51 6.43 6.52
C SER A 104 -23.30 6.83 7.35
N ILE A 105 -22.37 5.90 7.60
CA ILE A 105 -21.10 6.11 8.27
C ILE A 105 -20.01 5.85 7.24
N ALA A 106 -19.17 6.85 6.99
CA ALA A 106 -18.02 6.72 6.09
C ALA A 106 -16.87 6.03 6.81
N TYR A 107 -16.92 4.71 6.85
CA TYR A 107 -15.90 3.89 7.48
C TYR A 107 -15.69 2.58 6.74
N GLN A 108 -14.46 2.25 6.49
CA GLN A 108 -13.98 0.88 6.24
C GLN A 108 -12.58 0.73 6.79
N CYS A 109 -12.30 -0.43 7.34
CA CYS A 109 -10.97 -0.87 7.70
C CYS A 109 -10.68 -2.22 7.04
N VAL A 110 -9.56 -2.29 6.34
CA VAL A 110 -9.12 -3.49 5.63
C VAL A 110 -7.74 -3.86 6.13
N LEU A 111 -7.53 -5.14 6.40
CA LEU A 111 -6.19 -5.71 6.51
C LEU A 111 -6.01 -6.75 5.39
N LEU A 112 -4.85 -6.68 4.73
CA LEU A 112 -4.42 -7.63 3.71
C LEU A 112 -3.08 -8.21 4.12
N ARG A 113 -2.96 -9.51 4.19
CA ARG A 113 -1.67 -10.19 4.22
C ARG A 113 -1.25 -10.49 2.80
N VAL A 114 -0.33 -9.74 2.27
CA VAL A 114 0.11 -9.89 0.88
C VAL A 114 0.90 -11.19 0.68
N SER A 115 0.86 -11.70 -0.54
CA SER A 115 1.64 -12.87 -0.94
C SER A 115 3.14 -12.56 -0.95
N GLU A 116 3.99 -13.59 -0.76
CA GLU A 116 5.46 -13.43 -0.71
C GLU A 116 6.04 -12.78 -1.97
N ASP A 117 5.42 -13.00 -3.12
CA ASP A 117 5.86 -12.42 -4.41
C ASP A 117 5.28 -11.02 -4.68
N GLN A 118 4.40 -10.50 -3.81
CA GLN A 118 3.77 -9.18 -3.95
C GLN A 118 4.72 -8.08 -3.44
N ASP A 119 5.03 -7.12 -4.30
CA ASP A 119 5.69 -5.89 -3.89
C ASP A 119 4.76 -5.04 -3.02
N ILE A 120 5.15 -4.86 -1.76
CA ILE A 120 4.30 -4.21 -0.74
C ILE A 120 4.13 -2.71 -1.02
N GLU A 121 5.16 -2.03 -1.50
CA GLU A 121 5.08 -0.60 -1.83
C GLU A 121 4.22 -0.38 -3.09
N ALA A 122 4.28 -1.30 -4.06
CA ALA A 122 3.39 -1.28 -5.21
C ALA A 122 1.92 -1.52 -4.80
N ALA A 123 1.67 -2.47 -3.90
CA ALA A 123 0.32 -2.74 -3.38
C ALA A 123 -0.25 -1.53 -2.61
N LYS A 124 0.54 -0.92 -1.72
CA LYS A 124 0.15 0.32 -1.00
C LYS A 124 -0.21 1.43 -1.97
N LYS A 125 0.63 1.65 -2.98
CA LYS A 125 0.40 2.66 -4.00
C LYS A 125 -0.89 2.41 -4.79
N LEU A 126 -1.19 1.16 -5.16
CA LEU A 126 -2.44 0.80 -5.82
C LEU A 126 -3.65 1.14 -4.94
N LEU A 127 -3.60 0.83 -3.65
CA LEU A 127 -4.68 1.19 -2.71
C LEU A 127 -4.84 2.70 -2.58
N GLU A 128 -3.76 3.47 -2.47
CA GLU A 128 -3.81 4.93 -2.38
C GLU A 128 -4.37 5.58 -3.66
N GLU A 129 -3.94 5.11 -4.84
CA GLU A 129 -4.35 5.67 -6.13
C GLU A 129 -5.80 5.33 -6.51
N ASN A 130 -6.35 4.22 -6.00
CA ASN A 130 -7.69 3.75 -6.31
C ASN A 130 -8.69 3.89 -5.16
N ALA A 131 -8.28 4.45 -4.01
CA ALA A 131 -9.18 4.74 -2.90
C ALA A 131 -10.29 5.72 -3.33
N ASP A 132 -11.54 5.39 -2.99
CA ASP A 132 -12.68 6.28 -3.19
C ASP A 132 -13.30 6.67 -1.83
N PRO A 133 -12.86 7.79 -1.22
CA PRO A 133 -13.39 8.25 0.06
C PRO A 133 -14.85 8.70 -0.02
N ALA A 134 -15.43 8.87 -1.21
CA ALA A 134 -16.80 9.31 -1.43
C ALA A 134 -17.75 8.16 -1.83
N LYS A 135 -17.33 6.90 -1.73
CA LYS A 135 -18.15 5.75 -2.15
C LYS A 135 -19.44 5.53 -1.35
N TRP A 136 -19.61 6.17 -0.22
CA TRP A 136 -20.81 6.07 0.61
C TRP A 136 -21.90 7.05 0.20
N ILE A 137 -23.13 6.80 0.65
CA ILE A 137 -24.28 7.64 0.33
C ILE A 137 -24.34 8.85 1.26
N CYS A 138 -24.13 10.05 0.71
CA CYS A 138 -24.22 11.35 1.41
C CYS A 138 -23.18 11.59 2.49
N VAL A 139 -22.16 10.77 2.61
CA VAL A 139 -21.02 10.95 3.52
C VAL A 139 -19.71 10.62 2.81
N GLU A 140 -18.63 11.21 3.27
CA GLU A 140 -17.28 10.99 2.75
C GLU A 140 -16.33 10.73 3.92
N ALA A 141 -15.33 9.88 3.71
CA ALA A 141 -14.25 9.72 4.66
C ALA A 141 -13.31 10.92 4.60
N GLU A 142 -12.92 11.46 5.75
CA GLU A 142 -12.00 12.59 5.84
C GLU A 142 -10.55 12.19 5.56
N SER A 143 -10.23 10.92 5.77
CA SER A 143 -8.86 10.40 5.69
C SER A 143 -8.81 9.05 5.01
N VAL A 144 -7.76 8.88 4.19
CA VAL A 144 -7.32 7.61 3.61
C VAL A 144 -5.95 7.31 4.17
N VAL A 145 -5.77 6.18 4.82
CA VAL A 145 -4.49 5.74 5.38
C VAL A 145 -4.14 4.36 4.84
N VAL A 146 -2.93 4.24 4.31
CA VAL A 146 -2.35 2.97 3.87
C VAL A 146 -0.98 2.82 4.51
N GLU A 147 -0.85 1.84 5.39
CA GLU A 147 0.41 1.56 6.11
C GLU A 147 0.67 0.05 6.15
N ASN A 148 1.91 -0.36 6.43
CA ASN A 148 2.19 -1.77 6.61
C ASN A 148 3.08 -2.05 7.81
N VAL A 149 2.93 -3.27 8.35
CA VAL A 149 3.88 -3.89 9.28
C VAL A 149 4.20 -5.28 8.74
N GLY A 150 5.46 -5.49 8.37
CA GLY A 150 5.86 -6.71 7.68
C GLY A 150 5.03 -6.93 6.41
N ASP A 151 4.41 -8.11 6.29
CA ASP A 151 3.59 -8.55 5.17
C ASP A 151 2.11 -8.13 5.25
N VAL A 152 1.70 -7.43 6.31
CA VAL A 152 0.31 -6.99 6.49
C VAL A 152 0.17 -5.51 6.16
N ILE A 153 -0.79 -5.17 5.29
CA ILE A 153 -1.19 -3.80 4.96
C ILE A 153 -2.48 -3.46 5.71
N LEU A 154 -2.49 -2.31 6.38
CA LEU A 154 -3.69 -1.62 6.84
C LEU A 154 -4.13 -0.62 5.77
N PHE A 155 -5.37 -0.73 5.30
CA PHE A 155 -6.04 0.26 4.47
C PHE A 155 -7.33 0.71 5.15
N ILE A 156 -7.37 1.95 5.61
CA ILE A 156 -8.53 2.51 6.32
C ILE A 156 -8.97 3.82 5.69
N MET A 157 -10.29 3.96 5.53
CA MET A 157 -10.97 5.20 5.17
C MET A 157 -12.00 5.51 6.26
N ALA A 158 -11.85 6.66 6.93
CA ALA A 158 -12.68 7.05 8.06
C ALA A 158 -12.54 8.56 8.35
N ASP A 159 -13.20 9.04 9.40
CA ASP A 159 -12.88 10.32 10.00
C ASP A 159 -11.41 10.32 10.46
N LYS A 160 -10.79 11.50 10.42
CA LYS A 160 -9.34 11.60 10.58
C LYS A 160 -8.82 11.06 11.92
N ASP A 161 -9.48 11.35 13.01
CA ASP A 161 -9.08 10.90 14.36
C ASP A 161 -9.21 9.39 14.52
N VAL A 162 -10.24 8.79 13.92
CA VAL A 162 -10.45 7.34 13.88
C VAL A 162 -9.38 6.64 13.04
N ALA A 163 -9.08 7.17 11.86
CA ALA A 163 -8.05 6.62 10.98
C ALA A 163 -6.65 6.71 11.62
N ASP A 164 -6.32 7.85 12.24
CA ASP A 164 -5.06 8.06 12.94
C ASP A 164 -4.91 7.10 14.14
N ALA A 165 -5.97 6.93 14.93
CA ALA A 165 -5.96 6.02 16.09
C ALA A 165 -5.78 4.55 15.68
N ALA A 166 -6.46 4.11 14.62
CA ALA A 166 -6.28 2.76 14.07
C ALA A 166 -4.85 2.55 13.53
N LYS A 167 -4.31 3.54 12.80
CA LYS A 167 -2.93 3.51 12.32
C LYS A 167 -1.93 3.40 13.48
N GLU A 168 -2.06 4.24 14.51
CA GLU A 168 -1.16 4.21 15.66
C GLU A 168 -1.21 2.85 16.38
N ALA A 169 -2.41 2.30 16.58
CA ALA A 169 -2.58 0.98 17.17
C ALA A 169 -1.95 -0.12 16.32
N PHE A 170 -2.12 -0.08 15.00
CA PHE A 170 -1.52 -1.02 14.06
C PHE A 170 0.01 -0.97 14.09
N LEU A 171 0.59 0.22 13.98
CA LEU A 171 2.04 0.40 14.00
C LEU A 171 2.68 0.01 15.35
N ALA A 172 1.92 0.10 16.44
CA ALA A 172 2.38 -0.35 17.76
C ALA A 172 2.48 -1.88 17.89
N LEU A 173 1.90 -2.65 16.95
CA LEU A 173 2.05 -4.13 16.91
C LEU A 173 3.43 -4.56 16.44
N LYS A 174 4.21 -3.67 15.82
CA LYS A 174 5.60 -3.91 15.43
C LYS A 174 6.43 -4.22 16.67
N LYS A 175 7.11 -5.35 16.67
CA LYS A 175 7.96 -5.85 17.80
C LYS A 175 9.39 -5.36 17.71
#